data_484b6e13d0a0599ed552f59b58fc4c19
#
_entry.id   484b6e13d0a0599ed552f59b58fc4c19
#
_cell.length_a   1.000
_cell.length_b   1.000
_cell.length_c   1.000
_cell.angle_alpha   90.00
_cell.angle_beta   90.00
_cell.angle_gamma   90.00
#
_symmetry.space_group_name_H-M   'P 1'
#
loop_
_entity.id
_entity.type
_entity.pdbx_description
1 polymer ?
#
loop_
_entity_poly.entity_id
_entity_poly.type
_entity_poly.pdbx_seq_one_letter_code
_entity_poly.pdbx_strand_id
1 'polypeptide(L)' 'MKQKIKELIQHHKSACEEVKELLNELHGLEGKDFDSISELVDKYSEELALRRVFISQLEDLI' A
#
# COMPACT_ATOMS: atom_id res chain seq x y z
N MET A 1 12.23 16.69 -14.74
CA MET A 1 10.84 16.17 -14.56
C MET A 1 10.79 14.65 -14.42
N LYS A 2 11.37 13.93 -15.39
CA LYS A 2 11.36 12.45 -15.32
C LYS A 2 11.99 11.90 -14.05
N GLN A 3 13.05 12.50 -13.56
CA GLN A 3 13.72 12.04 -12.34
C GLN A 3 12.82 12.14 -11.12
N LYS A 4 12.08 13.24 -10.98
CA LYS A 4 11.14 13.39 -9.86
C LYS A 4 10.00 12.40 -9.94
N ILE A 5 9.51 12.11 -11.14
CA ILE A 5 8.46 11.12 -11.34
C ILE A 5 8.96 9.74 -10.94
N LYS A 6 10.18 9.38 -11.33
CA LYS A 6 10.79 8.11 -10.93
C LYS A 6 10.95 8.00 -9.42
N GLU A 7 11.34 9.08 -8.76
CA GLU A 7 11.46 9.14 -7.30
C GLU A 7 10.10 8.92 -6.62
N LEU A 8 9.04 9.54 -7.14
CA LEU A 8 7.68 9.36 -6.62
C LEU A 8 7.21 7.92 -6.79
N ILE A 9 7.48 7.33 -7.96
CA ILE A 9 7.14 5.92 -8.21
C ILE A 9 7.83 5.04 -7.18
N GLN A 10 9.12 5.25 -6.97
CA GLN A 10 9.88 4.45 -6.00
C GLN A 10 9.35 4.65 -4.58
N HIS A 11 8.99 5.88 -4.22
CA HIS A 11 8.41 6.18 -2.92
C HIS A 11 7.11 5.40 -2.69
N HIS A 12 6.22 5.40 -3.68
CA HIS A 12 4.96 4.66 -3.58
C HIS A 12 5.19 3.15 -3.55
N LYS A 13 6.15 2.64 -4.32
CA LYS A 13 6.50 1.21 -4.30
C LYS A 13 7.00 0.78 -2.92
N SER A 14 7.88 1.58 -2.31
CA SER A 14 8.37 1.31 -0.96
C SER A 14 7.24 1.31 0.06
N ALA A 15 6.32 2.28 -0.04
CA ALA A 15 5.15 2.34 0.84
C ALA A 15 4.24 1.12 0.65
N CYS A 16 4.08 0.64 -0.59
CA CYS A 16 3.31 -0.58 -0.85
C CYS A 16 3.92 -1.79 -0.15
N GLU A 17 5.24 -1.91 -0.15
CA GLU A 17 5.91 -3.02 0.55
C GLU A 17 5.67 -2.95 2.06
N GLU A 18 5.74 -1.77 2.65
CA GLU A 18 5.46 -1.57 4.07
C GLU A 18 4.02 -1.96 4.42
N VAL A 19 3.06 -1.55 3.59
CA VAL A 19 1.65 -1.88 3.79
C VAL A 19 1.43 -3.38 3.68
N LYS A 20 2.07 -4.05 2.72
CA LYS A 20 1.99 -5.51 2.59
C LYS A 20 2.50 -6.22 3.84
N GLU A 21 3.61 -5.75 4.41
CA GLU A 21 4.15 -6.31 5.64
C GLU A 21 3.18 -6.14 6.80
N LEU A 22 2.57 -4.96 6.94
CA LEU A 22 1.56 -4.70 7.95
C LEU A 22 0.34 -5.62 7.79
N LEU A 23 -0.11 -5.82 6.55
CA LEU A 23 -1.23 -6.72 6.28
C LEU A 23 -0.90 -8.15 6.69
N ASN A 24 0.32 -8.62 6.42
CA ASN A 24 0.76 -9.95 6.84
C ASN A 24 0.76 -10.09 8.36
N GLU A 25 1.24 -9.08 9.07
CA GLU A 25 1.24 -9.06 10.53
C GLU A 25 -0.19 -9.09 11.09
N LEU A 26 -1.10 -8.31 10.48
CA LEU A 26 -2.50 -8.28 10.91
C LEU A 26 -3.19 -9.62 10.68
N HIS A 27 -2.89 -10.29 9.59
CA HIS A 27 -3.43 -11.64 9.33
C HIS A 27 -2.96 -12.65 10.37
N GLY A 28 -1.73 -12.49 10.88
CA GLY A 28 -1.20 -13.32 11.95
C GLY A 28 -1.89 -13.14 13.29
N LEU A 29 -2.62 -12.03 13.47
CA LEU A 29 -3.34 -11.71 14.70
C LEU A 29 -4.83 -12.12 14.66
N GLU A 30 -5.26 -12.74 13.59
CA GLU A 30 -6.66 -13.18 13.44
C GLU A 30 -7.10 -14.03 14.63
N GLY A 31 -8.32 -13.75 15.09
CA GLY A 31 -8.91 -14.48 16.21
C GLY A 31 -8.76 -13.79 17.55
N LYS A 32 -7.95 -12.72 17.67
CA LYS A 32 -7.76 -12.00 18.93
C LYS A 32 -8.71 -10.82 19.09
N ASP A 33 -8.92 -10.05 18.03
CA ASP A 33 -9.84 -8.91 18.02
C ASP A 33 -10.30 -8.71 16.59
N PHE A 34 -11.15 -9.59 16.14
CA PHE A 34 -11.52 -9.73 14.73
C PHE A 34 -12.07 -8.44 14.13
N ASP A 35 -12.96 -7.74 14.85
CA ASP A 35 -13.62 -6.55 14.29
C ASP A 35 -12.62 -5.41 14.04
N SER A 36 -11.77 -5.11 15.01
CA SER A 36 -10.75 -4.07 14.87
C SER A 36 -9.73 -4.41 13.79
N ILE A 37 -9.29 -5.67 13.76
CA ILE A 37 -8.32 -6.14 12.77
C ILE A 37 -8.92 -6.07 11.37
N SER A 38 -10.19 -6.48 11.21
CA SER A 38 -10.88 -6.44 9.93
C SER A 38 -10.96 -5.00 9.37
N GLU A 39 -11.27 -4.03 10.22
CA GLU A 39 -11.29 -2.61 9.81
C GLU A 39 -9.93 -2.14 9.33
N LEU A 40 -8.87 -2.51 10.06
CA LEU A 40 -7.51 -2.14 9.68
C LEU A 40 -7.09 -2.80 8.37
N VAL A 41 -7.41 -4.06 8.18
CA VAL A 41 -7.12 -4.78 6.93
C VAL A 41 -7.81 -4.09 5.75
N ASP A 42 -9.08 -3.73 5.89
CA ASP A 42 -9.82 -3.04 4.83
C ASP A 42 -9.18 -1.70 4.50
N LYS A 43 -8.84 -0.93 5.54
CA LYS A 43 -8.23 0.40 5.36
C LYS A 43 -6.90 0.33 4.64
N TYR A 44 -6.02 -0.58 5.06
CA TYR A 44 -4.70 -0.73 4.42
C TYR A 44 -4.80 -1.34 3.03
N SER A 45 -5.78 -2.20 2.79
CA SER A 45 -6.02 -2.75 1.45
C SER A 45 -6.46 -1.64 0.48
N GLU A 46 -7.31 -0.72 0.92
CA GLU A 46 -7.70 0.45 0.12
C GLU A 46 -6.50 1.35 -0.17
N GLU A 47 -5.67 1.61 0.83
CA GLU A 47 -4.45 2.40 0.65
C GLU A 47 -3.54 1.77 -0.40
N LEU A 48 -3.34 0.47 -0.30
CA LEU A 48 -2.50 -0.26 -1.25
C LEU A 48 -3.04 -0.13 -2.68
N ALA A 49 -4.34 -0.29 -2.85
CA ALA A 49 -4.98 -0.15 -4.16
C ALA A 49 -4.80 1.26 -4.73
N LEU A 50 -4.98 2.29 -3.92
CA LEU A 50 -4.78 3.68 -4.33
C LEU A 50 -3.34 3.95 -4.76
N ARG A 51 -2.37 3.44 -4.01
CA ARG A 51 -0.96 3.62 -4.36
C ARG A 51 -0.60 2.93 -5.68
N ARG A 52 -1.18 1.77 -5.94
CA ARG A 52 -0.99 1.07 -7.22
C ARG A 52 -1.54 1.88 -8.40
N VAL A 53 -2.69 2.54 -8.21
CA VAL A 53 -3.26 3.43 -9.21
C VAL A 53 -2.33 4.62 -9.46
N PHE A 54 -1.81 5.24 -8.41
CA PHE A 54 -0.88 6.36 -8.54
C PHE A 54 0.40 5.93 -9.27
N ILE A 55 0.94 4.78 -8.95
CA ILE A 55 2.13 4.24 -9.63
C ILE A 55 1.84 4.09 -11.12
N SER A 56 0.72 3.48 -11.47
CA SER A 56 0.33 3.28 -12.86
C SER A 56 0.22 4.61 -13.61
N GLN A 57 -0.43 5.60 -13.00
CA GLN A 57 -0.58 6.92 -13.60
C GLN A 57 0.77 7.62 -13.79
N LEU A 58 1.65 7.50 -12.82
CA LEU A 58 2.99 8.11 -12.90
C LEU A 58 3.84 7.41 -13.97
N GLU A 59 3.72 6.09 -14.09
CA GLU A 59 4.44 5.33 -15.10
C GLU A 59 4.03 5.74 -16.52
N ASP A 60 2.77 6.11 -16.71
CA ASP A 60 2.29 6.61 -17.99
C ASP A 60 2.92 7.94 -18.40
N LEU A 61 3.49 8.68 -17.46
CA LEU A 61 4.12 9.98 -17.72
C LEU A 61 5.58 9.88 -18.15
N ILE A 62 6.18 8.69 -18.06
CA ILE A 62 7.59 8.49 -18.45
C ILE A 62 7.74 7.42 -19.58
#